data_af5ff18c33e709683ffa174ca6ce8717
#
_entry.id   af5ff18c33e709683ffa174ca6ce8717
#
_cell.length_a   1.000
_cell.length_b   1.000
_cell.length_c   1.000
_cell.angle_alpha   90.00
_cell.angle_beta   90.00
_cell.angle_gamma   90.00
#
_symmetry.space_group_name_H-M   'P 1'
#
loop_
_entity.id
_entity.type
_entity.pdbx_description
1 polymer ?
#
loop_
_entity_poly.entity_id
_entity_poly.type
_entity_poly.pdbx_seq_one_letter_code
_entity_poly.pdbx_strand_id
1 'polypeptide(L)'
;MNFLFWPLLLLCSVLTTISHGQSVDTSEDVSFFDVEDTETDDNFFDIDVDTDEETETEINSPYSVNGSVRQEFTYGIANPGSLFAREQKGIEKIKSELFLQLQGKPAANLKVKASGLVDYEWGSWRNDAYSLGDMSANFELKDLFLDLTTDSGLWVRIGNQILARGEFDTIKMTDVINPIDLSAPAQVELKDIRIQVPALFLSAPVGAVTTELIVTHDAGFDKFGTLGPGSSFDFSLLTQQSLALLPENVSVVSEEQEPNKSWEAVSRVNYKLNGGDVSLTFGEVNWNQNSLHSIKESSPLIMEYGYDRVKVVGLSGNLARSDYLFRYETALHDGRKFQTIDPLLAWAEHKQIVAAIGLDYNGLSDTVLSAELNNTNIMDYSESLVSEENAMGYLIQARWSGFNDLLSIYGAFNKLSGDESSIANLFIEYDLSDSLQVDGRLIIYDAKSVSDLFNTFKDQDVIKASLKYSF
;
A
#
# COMPACT_ATOMS: atom_id res chain seq x y z
N MET A 1 -22.44 -9.70 -33.36
CA MET A 1 -21.18 -10.09 -32.78
C MET A 1 -20.48 -8.95 -32.01
N ASN A 2 -20.55 -7.71 -32.41
CA ASN A 2 -19.85 -6.58 -31.77
C ASN A 2 -20.47 -6.07 -30.44
N PHE A 3 -21.67 -6.47 -30.07
CA PHE A 3 -22.34 -6.01 -28.83
C PHE A 3 -21.97 -6.82 -27.56
N LEU A 4 -21.39 -7.99 -27.72
CA LEU A 4 -21.04 -8.89 -26.62
C LEU A 4 -19.73 -8.50 -25.92
N PHE A 5 -18.84 -7.81 -26.61
CA PHE A 5 -17.48 -7.53 -26.12
C PHE A 5 -17.34 -6.22 -25.33
N TRP A 6 -18.24 -5.27 -25.52
CA TRP A 6 -18.18 -4.00 -24.79
C TRP A 6 -18.41 -4.14 -23.27
N PRO A 7 -19.38 -4.93 -22.80
CA PRO A 7 -19.52 -5.19 -21.37
C PRO A 7 -18.35 -5.99 -20.76
N LEU A 8 -17.76 -6.90 -21.55
CA LEU A 8 -16.57 -7.64 -21.12
C LEU A 8 -15.34 -6.74 -21.01
N LEU A 9 -15.17 -5.79 -21.93
CA LEU A 9 -14.13 -4.78 -21.87
C LEU A 9 -14.29 -3.87 -20.65
N LEU A 10 -15.53 -3.53 -20.27
CA LEU A 10 -15.81 -2.78 -19.05
C LEU A 10 -15.47 -3.61 -17.80
N LEU A 11 -15.79 -4.89 -17.78
CA LEU A 11 -15.42 -5.80 -16.71
C LEU A 11 -13.88 -5.94 -16.61
N CYS A 12 -13.23 -6.11 -17.75
CA CYS A 12 -11.78 -6.18 -17.83
C CYS A 12 -11.12 -4.85 -17.43
N SER A 13 -11.67 -3.70 -17.86
CA SER A 13 -11.13 -2.39 -17.49
C SER A 13 -11.28 -2.11 -15.99
N VAL A 14 -12.38 -2.53 -15.37
CA VAL A 14 -12.56 -2.43 -13.92
C VAL A 14 -11.53 -3.28 -13.18
N LEU A 15 -11.28 -4.51 -13.65
CA LEU A 15 -10.30 -5.39 -13.00
C LEU A 15 -8.85 -4.96 -13.23
N THR A 16 -8.54 -4.32 -14.37
CA THR A 16 -7.18 -3.82 -14.65
C THR A 16 -6.93 -2.42 -14.09
N THR A 17 -7.94 -1.57 -13.97
CA THR A 17 -7.82 -0.27 -13.27
C THR A 17 -7.64 -0.47 -11.77
N ILE A 18 -8.20 -1.52 -11.17
CA ILE A 18 -7.87 -1.93 -9.80
C ILE A 18 -6.36 -2.24 -9.66
N SER A 19 -5.71 -2.69 -10.74
CA SER A 19 -4.26 -2.93 -10.74
C SER A 19 -3.40 -1.67 -10.65
N HIS A 20 -3.97 -0.49 -10.83
CA HIS A 20 -3.26 0.80 -10.73
C HIS A 20 -3.69 1.62 -9.51
N GLY A 21 -4.57 1.05 -8.66
CA GLY A 21 -5.02 1.70 -7.44
C GLY A 21 -3.88 1.85 -6.45
N GLN A 22 -3.54 3.08 -6.19
CA GLN A 22 -2.50 3.45 -5.24
C GLN A 22 -3.13 3.96 -3.96
N SER A 23 -2.52 3.59 -2.87
CA SER A 23 -2.89 4.08 -1.56
C SER A 23 -2.38 5.49 -1.34
N VAL A 24 -3.15 6.28 -0.65
CA VAL A 24 -2.70 7.56 -0.12
C VAL A 24 -1.77 7.30 1.06
N ASP A 25 -0.61 7.94 1.02
CA ASP A 25 0.34 7.94 2.10
C ASP A 25 -0.20 8.76 3.29
N THR A 26 -0.33 8.11 4.42
CA THR A 26 -0.42 8.79 5.70
C THR A 26 0.95 8.66 6.36
N SER A 27 1.93 9.47 5.88
CA SER A 27 3.27 9.42 6.43
C SER A 27 3.25 9.60 7.95
N GLU A 28 3.54 8.55 8.67
CA GLU A 28 3.96 8.69 10.05
C GLU A 28 5.40 9.20 10.11
N ASP A 29 5.64 10.00 11.10
CA ASP A 29 6.87 10.67 11.42
C ASP A 29 8.11 9.85 11.11
N VAL A 30 8.76 10.27 10.06
CA VAL A 30 10.20 10.31 10.08
C VAL A 30 10.52 11.71 10.63
N SER A 31 10.72 11.85 11.93
CA SER A 31 11.31 13.03 12.51
C SER A 31 12.74 13.11 11.99
N PHE A 32 12.88 13.79 10.86
CA PHE A 32 14.10 13.88 10.07
C PHE A 32 15.10 14.90 10.62
N PHE A 33 14.77 15.55 11.71
CA PHE A 33 15.54 16.68 12.23
C PHE A 33 15.71 16.65 13.76
N ASP A 34 16.58 15.77 14.23
CA ASP A 34 17.43 16.07 15.35
C ASP A 34 18.87 16.07 14.83
N VAL A 35 19.27 17.23 14.30
CA VAL A 35 20.67 17.55 14.07
C VAL A 35 21.21 18.16 15.36
N GLU A 36 21.50 17.32 16.33
CA GLU A 36 22.57 17.58 17.27
C GLU A 36 23.66 16.54 17.07
N ASP A 37 24.88 17.07 16.85
CA ASP A 37 26.11 16.32 16.70
C ASP A 37 26.28 15.27 17.82
N THR A 38 25.97 14.01 17.55
CA THR A 38 26.59 12.87 18.24
C THR A 38 26.40 11.59 17.43
N GLU A 39 27.53 11.03 17.04
CA GLU A 39 27.79 9.62 16.72
C GLU A 39 26.80 8.90 15.79
N THR A 40 27.30 8.62 14.61
CA THR A 40 26.81 7.78 13.54
C THR A 40 26.02 6.55 14.03
N ASP A 41 24.70 6.65 14.14
CA ASP A 41 23.83 5.50 14.09
C ASP A 41 23.37 5.28 12.65
N ASP A 42 23.91 4.22 12.05
CA ASP A 42 23.79 3.86 10.63
C ASP A 42 22.43 3.29 10.23
N ASN A 43 21.34 3.59 10.93
CA ASN A 43 20.01 2.99 10.74
C ASN A 43 18.99 3.93 10.12
N PHE A 44 19.38 4.64 9.06
CA PHE A 44 18.51 5.60 8.35
C PHE A 44 17.33 4.95 7.60
N PHE A 45 17.30 3.64 7.44
CA PHE A 45 16.24 2.88 6.76
C PHE A 45 15.50 1.88 7.65
N ASP A 46 15.73 1.88 8.95
CA ASP A 46 14.79 1.27 9.87
C ASP A 46 13.64 2.26 10.07
N ILE A 47 12.59 2.10 9.26
CA ILE A 47 11.26 2.52 9.70
C ILE A 47 10.89 1.53 10.81
N ASP A 48 11.59 1.58 11.91
CA ASP A 48 11.06 1.15 13.17
C ASP A 48 10.09 2.25 13.59
N VAL A 49 8.83 2.05 13.26
CA VAL A 49 7.70 2.79 13.80
C VAL A 49 7.52 2.42 15.28
N ASP A 50 8.57 2.49 16.04
CA ASP A 50 8.57 2.40 17.48
C ASP A 50 9.67 3.34 18.00
N THR A 51 9.47 4.65 17.90
CA THR A 51 10.10 5.58 18.80
C THR A 51 9.29 5.60 20.11
N ASP A 52 9.16 4.46 20.76
CA ASP A 52 9.08 4.49 22.20
C ASP A 52 10.49 4.86 22.67
N GLU A 53 10.69 6.12 23.06
CA GLU A 53 11.77 6.45 23.97
C GLU A 53 11.69 5.44 25.12
N GLU A 54 12.54 4.40 25.06
CA GLU A 54 12.77 3.52 26.16
C GLU A 54 13.26 4.41 27.33
N THR A 55 12.33 4.91 28.15
CA THR A 55 12.66 5.20 29.52
C THR A 55 13.26 3.90 30.04
N GLU A 56 14.58 3.89 30.24
CA GLU A 56 15.34 2.80 30.84
C GLU A 56 14.80 2.52 32.26
N THR A 57 13.67 1.84 32.31
CA THR A 57 13.31 1.05 33.46
C THR A 57 14.10 -0.24 33.30
N GLU A 58 15.04 -0.50 34.20
CA GLU A 58 15.79 -1.74 34.30
C GLU A 58 14.83 -2.94 34.36
N ILE A 59 14.36 -3.38 33.22
CA ILE A 59 13.68 -4.67 33.10
C ILE A 59 14.79 -5.66 32.75
N ASN A 60 15.18 -6.48 33.72
CA ASN A 60 16.16 -7.58 33.64
C ASN A 60 15.72 -8.71 32.67
N SER A 61 14.77 -8.47 31.76
CA SER A 61 14.33 -9.45 30.78
C SER A 61 14.89 -9.10 29.40
N PRO A 62 15.54 -10.03 28.70
CA PRO A 62 15.99 -9.82 27.32
C PRO A 62 14.80 -9.78 26.32
N TYR A 63 13.56 -9.86 26.79
CA TYR A 63 12.35 -9.88 25.99
C TYR A 63 11.34 -8.86 26.51
N SER A 64 10.67 -8.16 25.59
CA SER A 64 9.52 -7.31 25.86
C SER A 64 8.29 -7.83 25.12
N VAL A 65 7.11 -7.58 25.68
CA VAL A 65 5.82 -7.85 25.06
C VAL A 65 5.03 -6.56 25.07
N ASN A 66 4.66 -6.08 23.91
CA ASN A 66 3.84 -4.88 23.72
C ASN A 66 2.57 -5.29 22.99
N GLY A 67 1.51 -4.51 23.14
CA GLY A 67 0.29 -4.78 22.43
C GLY A 67 -0.68 -3.63 22.45
N SER A 68 -1.71 -3.73 21.63
CA SER A 68 -2.80 -2.75 21.66
C SER A 68 -4.15 -3.41 21.39
N VAL A 69 -5.19 -2.80 21.96
CA VAL A 69 -6.58 -3.11 21.64
C VAL A 69 -7.18 -1.87 21.01
N ARG A 70 -7.74 -2.01 19.81
CA ARG A 70 -8.41 -0.92 19.09
C ARG A 70 -9.88 -1.28 18.86
N GLN A 71 -10.77 -0.31 19.06
CA GLN A 71 -12.16 -0.39 18.69
C GLN A 71 -12.42 0.67 17.62
N GLU A 72 -12.83 0.25 16.43
CA GLU A 72 -13.09 1.12 15.28
C GLU A 72 -14.58 1.12 14.91
N PHE A 73 -15.06 2.29 14.47
CA PHE A 73 -16.37 2.52 13.91
C PHE A 73 -16.23 3.24 12.58
N THR A 74 -16.79 2.67 11.52
CA THR A 74 -16.84 3.28 10.19
C THR A 74 -18.27 3.61 9.84
N TYR A 75 -18.52 4.87 9.47
CA TYR A 75 -19.83 5.38 9.07
C TYR A 75 -19.77 5.86 7.62
N GLY A 76 -20.57 5.25 6.74
CA GLY A 76 -20.73 5.68 5.36
C GLY A 76 -21.57 6.94 5.25
N ILE A 77 -21.06 7.90 4.50
CA ILE A 77 -21.76 9.14 4.17
C ILE A 77 -22.52 8.90 2.86
N ALA A 78 -23.82 9.17 2.82
CA ALA A 78 -24.58 9.04 1.59
C ALA A 78 -24.15 10.11 0.58
N ASN A 79 -23.80 9.69 -0.62
CA ASN A 79 -23.54 10.57 -1.74
C ASN A 79 -24.56 10.25 -2.85
N PRO A 80 -25.69 11.00 -2.95
CA PRO A 80 -26.74 10.71 -3.92
C PRO A 80 -26.25 11.12 -5.32
N GLY A 81 -26.12 10.19 -6.23
CA GLY A 81 -25.87 10.52 -7.64
C GLY A 81 -25.11 9.51 -8.48
N SER A 82 -24.58 8.45 -7.92
CA SER A 82 -23.94 7.39 -8.69
C SER A 82 -24.95 6.44 -9.33
N LEU A 83 -24.63 6.02 -10.55
CA LEU A 83 -25.39 4.97 -11.26
C LEU A 83 -25.34 3.60 -10.54
N PHE A 84 -24.37 3.44 -9.63
CA PHE A 84 -24.09 2.22 -8.90
C PHE A 84 -24.39 2.35 -7.40
N ALA A 85 -24.94 3.50 -6.97
CA ALA A 85 -25.19 3.79 -5.57
C ALA A 85 -26.22 2.83 -4.97
N ARG A 86 -25.76 1.90 -4.19
CA ARG A 86 -26.47 1.54 -2.98
C ARG A 86 -26.31 2.75 -2.06
N GLU A 87 -27.41 3.34 -1.58
CA GLU A 87 -27.31 4.32 -0.48
C GLU A 87 -26.53 3.68 0.66
N GLN A 88 -25.24 4.03 0.78
CA GLN A 88 -24.35 3.45 1.79
C GLN A 88 -24.34 4.31 3.05
N LYS A 89 -25.45 4.91 3.38
CA LYS A 89 -25.58 5.68 4.61
C LYS A 89 -25.76 4.74 5.81
N GLY A 90 -24.91 4.84 6.79
CA GLY A 90 -25.04 4.10 8.04
C GLY A 90 -23.73 3.57 8.58
N ILE A 91 -23.80 2.78 9.63
CA ILE A 91 -22.63 2.11 10.20
C ILE A 91 -22.22 0.99 9.23
N GLU A 92 -21.11 1.18 8.55
CA GLU A 92 -20.59 0.20 7.60
C GLU A 92 -19.85 -0.92 8.29
N LYS A 93 -19.08 -0.56 9.33
CA LYS A 93 -18.19 -1.48 10.00
C LYS A 93 -18.02 -1.12 11.48
N ILE A 94 -18.08 -2.14 12.31
CA ILE A 94 -17.63 -2.09 13.69
C ILE A 94 -16.55 -3.15 13.81
N LYS A 95 -15.32 -2.76 14.15
CA LYS A 95 -14.17 -3.65 14.20
C LYS A 95 -13.47 -3.56 15.53
N SER A 96 -13.15 -4.71 16.11
CA SER A 96 -12.25 -4.81 17.26
C SER A 96 -10.96 -5.47 16.84
N GLU A 97 -9.82 -4.92 17.23
CA GLU A 97 -8.50 -5.41 16.90
C GLU A 97 -7.70 -5.66 18.16
N LEU A 98 -6.91 -6.73 18.17
CA LEU A 98 -5.88 -7.03 19.16
C LEU A 98 -4.56 -7.25 18.43
N PHE A 99 -3.63 -6.34 18.61
CA PHE A 99 -2.25 -6.48 18.16
C PHE A 99 -1.37 -6.93 19.31
N LEU A 100 -0.47 -7.89 19.05
CA LEU A 100 0.53 -8.35 20.00
C LEU A 100 1.89 -8.44 19.32
N GLN A 101 2.93 -7.93 20.00
CA GLN A 101 4.32 -7.98 19.55
C GLN A 101 5.21 -8.51 20.68
N LEU A 102 6.01 -9.50 20.36
CA LEU A 102 7.13 -9.99 21.16
C LEU A 102 8.43 -9.62 20.47
N GLN A 103 9.29 -8.92 21.15
CA GLN A 103 10.65 -8.65 20.66
C GLN A 103 11.68 -8.96 21.73
N GLY A 104 12.92 -9.25 21.33
CA GLY A 104 13.97 -9.59 22.26
C GLY A 104 15.35 -9.58 21.67
N LYS A 105 16.34 -9.41 22.55
CA LYS A 105 17.78 -9.47 22.23
C LYS A 105 18.42 -10.62 23.03
N PRO A 106 18.26 -11.90 22.57
CA PRO A 106 18.83 -13.05 23.30
C PRO A 106 20.38 -13.05 23.29
N ALA A 107 21.00 -12.31 22.39
CA ALA A 107 22.42 -12.05 22.36
C ALA A 107 22.70 -10.63 21.84
N ALA A 108 23.87 -10.08 22.11
CA ALA A 108 24.23 -8.71 21.72
C ALA A 108 24.10 -8.43 20.21
N ASN A 109 24.28 -9.46 19.39
CA ASN A 109 24.25 -9.39 17.94
C ASN A 109 23.00 -10.08 17.32
N LEU A 110 22.04 -10.50 18.14
CA LEU A 110 20.84 -11.21 17.69
C LEU A 110 19.59 -10.56 18.25
N LYS A 111 18.69 -10.10 17.38
CA LYS A 111 17.34 -9.67 17.71
C LYS A 111 16.33 -10.69 17.19
N VAL A 112 15.21 -10.83 17.86
CA VAL A 112 14.05 -11.61 17.43
C VAL A 112 12.80 -10.76 17.52
N LYS A 113 11.92 -10.84 16.52
CA LYS A 113 10.63 -10.16 16.54
C LYS A 113 9.55 -11.14 16.07
N ALA A 114 8.43 -11.13 16.76
CA ALA A 114 7.22 -11.84 16.36
C ALA A 114 6.02 -10.97 16.67
N SER A 115 5.15 -10.71 15.69
CA SER A 115 3.94 -9.94 15.90
C SER A 115 2.76 -10.51 15.12
N GLY A 116 1.56 -10.24 15.59
CA GLY A 116 0.33 -10.70 14.97
C GLY A 116 -0.85 -9.83 15.34
N LEU A 117 -1.83 -9.82 14.46
CA LEU A 117 -3.08 -9.10 14.59
C LEU A 117 -4.24 -10.09 14.59
N VAL A 118 -5.15 -9.93 15.54
CA VAL A 118 -6.47 -10.58 15.54
C VAL A 118 -7.50 -9.49 15.37
N ASP A 119 -8.34 -9.58 14.37
CA ASP A 119 -9.45 -8.66 14.20
C ASP A 119 -10.79 -9.40 14.18
N TYR A 120 -11.81 -8.70 14.65
CA TYR A 120 -13.19 -9.18 14.65
C TYR A 120 -14.14 -8.10 14.15
N GLU A 121 -14.84 -8.39 13.07
CA GLU A 121 -15.88 -7.54 12.52
C GLU A 121 -17.23 -7.95 13.07
N TRP A 122 -17.96 -6.99 13.67
CA TRP A 122 -19.25 -7.22 14.36
C TRP A 122 -20.45 -7.17 13.41
N GLY A 123 -20.23 -6.94 12.12
CA GLY A 123 -21.26 -6.74 11.12
C GLY A 123 -21.50 -5.28 10.78
N SER A 124 -22.45 -5.03 9.92
CA SER A 124 -22.83 -3.72 9.42
C SER A 124 -24.28 -3.34 9.77
N TRP A 125 -24.54 -2.04 9.88
CA TRP A 125 -25.87 -1.50 10.09
C TRP A 125 -26.16 -0.45 9.04
N ARG A 126 -26.79 -0.87 7.94
CA ARG A 126 -27.09 -0.02 6.79
C ARG A 126 -28.58 0.02 6.53
N ASN A 127 -29.10 1.19 6.14
CA ASN A 127 -30.52 1.35 5.75
C ASN A 127 -31.49 0.75 6.76
N ASP A 128 -31.25 1.01 8.06
CA ASP A 128 -32.09 0.48 9.17
C ASP A 128 -32.13 -1.05 9.28
N ALA A 129 -31.25 -1.76 8.60
CA ALA A 129 -31.12 -3.21 8.68
C ALA A 129 -29.73 -3.61 9.21
N TYR A 130 -29.71 -4.52 10.20
CA TYR A 130 -28.51 -5.12 10.71
C TYR A 130 -28.22 -6.44 9.97
N SER A 131 -26.99 -6.56 9.44
CA SER A 131 -26.52 -7.78 8.78
C SER A 131 -25.53 -8.53 9.68
N LEU A 132 -25.94 -9.71 10.15
CA LEU A 132 -25.07 -10.65 10.87
C LEU A 132 -24.19 -11.46 9.91
N GLY A 133 -24.52 -11.48 8.61
CA GLY A 133 -23.75 -12.22 7.60
C GLY A 133 -22.32 -11.70 7.39
N ASP A 134 -22.04 -10.51 7.90
CA ASP A 134 -20.75 -9.82 7.74
C ASP A 134 -19.82 -10.01 8.95
N MET A 135 -20.22 -10.83 9.93
CA MET A 135 -19.36 -11.12 11.09
C MET A 135 -18.21 -12.02 10.65
N SER A 136 -16.99 -11.56 10.88
CA SER A 136 -15.79 -12.32 10.55
C SER A 136 -14.72 -12.16 11.62
N ALA A 137 -13.94 -13.21 11.82
CA ALA A 137 -12.72 -13.17 12.62
C ALA A 137 -11.55 -13.49 11.73
N ASN A 138 -10.53 -12.68 11.80
CA ASN A 138 -9.32 -12.87 11.03
C ASN A 138 -8.10 -12.88 11.95
N PHE A 139 -7.09 -13.67 11.58
CA PHE A 139 -5.77 -13.68 12.20
C PHE A 139 -4.73 -13.44 11.14
N GLU A 140 -3.87 -12.46 11.37
CA GLU A 140 -2.76 -12.14 10.47
C GLU A 140 -1.45 -12.22 11.23
N LEU A 141 -0.54 -13.04 10.74
CA LEU A 141 0.86 -13.03 11.18
C LEU A 141 1.52 -11.82 10.52
N LYS A 142 1.93 -10.85 11.31
CA LYS A 142 2.67 -9.68 10.83
C LYS A 142 4.15 -10.04 10.75
N ASP A 143 4.97 -9.62 11.66
CA ASP A 143 6.40 -9.93 11.64
C ASP A 143 6.70 -11.29 12.28
N LEU A 144 7.68 -11.99 11.71
CA LEU A 144 8.31 -13.15 12.34
C LEU A 144 9.73 -13.30 11.76
N PHE A 145 10.71 -12.66 12.38
CA PHE A 145 12.06 -12.67 11.85
C PHE A 145 13.15 -12.73 12.92
N LEU A 146 14.35 -13.07 12.46
CA LEU A 146 15.61 -13.02 13.19
C LEU A 146 16.54 -12.03 12.53
N ASP A 147 17.12 -11.11 13.30
CA ASP A 147 18.15 -10.16 12.89
C ASP A 147 19.49 -10.57 13.49
N LEU A 148 20.49 -10.69 12.66
CA LEU A 148 21.88 -10.94 13.05
C LEU A 148 22.77 -9.84 12.50
N THR A 149 23.52 -9.16 13.37
CA THR A 149 24.55 -8.20 12.98
C THR A 149 25.91 -8.77 13.33
N THR A 150 26.82 -8.86 12.37
CA THR A 150 28.18 -9.36 12.61
C THR A 150 29.11 -8.21 13.03
N ASP A 151 30.25 -8.56 13.63
CA ASP A 151 31.29 -7.58 14.01
C ASP A 151 31.84 -6.78 12.80
N SER A 152 31.70 -7.30 11.60
CA SER A 152 32.08 -6.61 10.35
C SER A 152 31.02 -5.64 9.85
N GLY A 153 29.88 -5.50 10.55
CA GLY A 153 28.75 -4.67 10.13
C GLY A 153 27.83 -5.33 9.10
N LEU A 154 28.03 -6.61 8.74
CA LEU A 154 27.06 -7.31 7.91
C LEU A 154 25.79 -7.56 8.71
N TRP A 155 24.69 -7.05 8.21
CA TRP A 155 23.36 -7.27 8.75
C TRP A 155 22.61 -8.32 7.93
N VAL A 156 22.03 -9.30 8.61
CA VAL A 156 21.27 -10.41 8.04
C VAL A 156 19.92 -10.49 8.73
N ARG A 157 18.82 -10.34 7.99
CA ARG A 157 17.47 -10.59 8.49
C ARG A 157 16.84 -11.73 7.71
N ILE A 158 16.23 -12.67 8.42
CA ILE A 158 15.54 -13.81 7.81
C ILE A 158 14.18 -14.03 8.47
N GLY A 159 13.15 -14.10 7.67
CA GLY A 159 11.78 -14.38 8.13
C GLY A 159 10.74 -13.54 7.42
N ASN A 160 9.54 -13.49 8.01
CA ASN A 160 8.41 -12.72 7.50
C ASN A 160 8.55 -11.25 7.90
N GLN A 161 8.63 -10.34 6.92
CA GLN A 161 9.03 -8.95 7.14
C GLN A 161 8.53 -8.00 6.06
N ILE A 162 8.49 -6.72 6.37
CA ILE A 162 8.34 -5.64 5.38
C ILE A 162 9.75 -5.16 4.97
N LEU A 163 9.95 -4.93 3.68
CA LEU A 163 11.21 -4.49 3.07
C LEU A 163 10.95 -3.30 2.12
N ALA A 164 10.42 -2.21 2.68
CA ALA A 164 10.20 -0.97 1.92
C ALA A 164 11.54 -0.34 1.51
N ARG A 165 11.71 -0.01 0.24
CA ARG A 165 12.96 0.50 -0.34
C ARG A 165 12.78 1.63 -1.36
N GLY A 166 11.59 2.22 -1.44
CA GLY A 166 11.29 3.37 -2.29
C GLY A 166 11.36 4.70 -1.53
N GLU A 167 11.48 5.79 -2.25
CA GLU A 167 11.37 7.16 -1.71
C GLU A 167 9.91 7.67 -1.71
N PHE A 168 9.01 6.94 -2.37
CA PHE A 168 7.60 7.29 -2.55
C PHE A 168 6.71 6.10 -2.28
N ASP A 169 5.61 6.34 -1.58
CA ASP A 169 4.62 5.32 -1.26
C ASP A 169 3.39 5.39 -2.18
N THR A 170 3.23 6.50 -2.91
CA THR A 170 2.09 6.72 -3.80
C THR A 170 2.15 5.88 -5.07
N ILE A 171 3.34 5.40 -5.46
CA ILE A 171 3.55 4.60 -6.67
C ILE A 171 4.72 3.62 -6.52
N LYS A 172 4.49 2.35 -6.86
CA LYS A 172 5.54 1.33 -6.85
C LYS A 172 6.54 1.59 -7.98
N MET A 173 7.78 1.91 -7.62
CA MET A 173 8.89 2.11 -8.56
C MET A 173 10.01 1.10 -8.29
N THR A 174 10.73 1.27 -7.20
CA THR A 174 11.80 0.34 -6.76
C THR A 174 11.36 -0.54 -5.58
N ASP A 175 10.29 -0.17 -4.88
CA ASP A 175 9.66 -0.95 -3.81
C ASP A 175 8.72 -2.00 -4.41
N VAL A 176 9.29 -3.10 -4.90
CA VAL A 176 8.59 -4.10 -5.73
C VAL A 176 8.47 -5.47 -5.07
N ILE A 177 8.93 -5.63 -3.82
CA ILE A 177 8.91 -6.91 -3.13
C ILE A 177 7.62 -7.11 -2.35
N ASN A 178 7.26 -6.16 -1.48
CA ASN A 178 6.10 -6.32 -0.63
C ASN A 178 4.81 -6.07 -1.39
N PRO A 179 3.85 -7.00 -1.34
CA PRO A 179 2.49 -6.73 -1.77
C PRO A 179 1.84 -5.68 -0.87
N ILE A 180 0.74 -5.10 -1.35
CA ILE A 180 -0.05 -4.13 -0.60
C ILE A 180 -1.50 -4.59 -0.45
N ASP A 181 -2.13 -4.17 0.63
CA ASP A 181 -3.54 -4.40 0.89
C ASP A 181 -4.37 -3.19 0.42
N LEU A 182 -5.00 -3.34 -0.73
CA LEU A 182 -5.89 -2.35 -1.35
C LEU A 182 -7.37 -2.68 -1.09
N SER A 183 -7.68 -3.52 -0.10
CA SER A 183 -9.06 -3.90 0.20
C SER A 183 -9.91 -2.73 0.69
N ALA A 184 -9.29 -1.71 1.27
CA ALA A 184 -9.93 -0.50 1.75
C ALA A 184 -9.04 0.74 1.52
N PRO A 185 -8.94 1.26 0.28
CA PRO A 185 -8.02 2.34 -0.07
C PRO A 185 -8.20 3.57 0.84
N ALA A 186 -7.09 4.13 1.32
CA ALA A 186 -7.02 5.25 2.26
C ALA A 186 -7.71 5.03 3.63
N GLN A 187 -8.31 3.88 3.87
CA GLN A 187 -8.92 3.54 5.17
C GLN A 187 -7.96 2.82 6.11
N VAL A 188 -6.86 2.31 5.60
CA VAL A 188 -5.79 1.64 6.32
C VAL A 188 -4.61 2.60 6.46
N GLU A 189 -3.88 2.54 7.56
CA GLU A 189 -2.66 3.31 7.71
C GLU A 189 -1.56 2.73 6.79
N LEU A 190 -0.64 3.57 6.33
CA LEU A 190 0.36 3.15 5.35
C LEU A 190 1.27 2.03 5.88
N LYS A 191 1.63 2.08 7.15
CA LYS A 191 2.39 1.01 7.81
C LYS A 191 1.70 -0.34 7.75
N ASP A 192 0.35 -0.33 7.74
CA ASP A 192 -0.48 -1.53 7.74
C ASP A 192 -0.87 -1.99 6.33
N ILE A 193 -0.62 -1.15 5.31
CA ILE A 193 -0.98 -1.47 3.92
C ILE A 193 -0.02 -2.49 3.30
N ARG A 194 1.27 -2.48 3.69
CA ARG A 194 2.24 -3.45 3.18
C ARG A 194 2.03 -4.81 3.84
N ILE A 195 2.09 -5.85 3.02
CA ILE A 195 1.98 -7.24 3.46
C ILE A 195 3.39 -7.80 3.63
N GLN A 196 3.65 -8.39 4.79
CA GLN A 196 4.92 -9.03 5.08
C GLN A 196 5.19 -10.21 4.14
N VAL A 197 6.45 -10.40 3.80
CA VAL A 197 6.90 -11.52 2.95
C VAL A 197 8.02 -12.33 3.61
N PRO A 198 8.04 -13.65 3.42
CA PRO A 198 9.15 -14.47 3.88
C PRO A 198 10.38 -14.21 3.00
N ALA A 199 11.39 -13.55 3.55
CA ALA A 199 12.57 -13.15 2.79
C ALA A 199 13.87 -13.31 3.59
N LEU A 200 14.98 -13.42 2.85
CA LEU A 200 16.32 -13.18 3.32
C LEU A 200 16.73 -11.77 2.88
N PHE A 201 17.10 -10.94 3.83
CA PHE A 201 17.70 -9.64 3.60
C PHE A 201 19.15 -9.63 4.08
N LEU A 202 20.03 -9.09 3.27
CA LEU A 202 21.44 -8.88 3.58
C LEU A 202 21.79 -7.43 3.32
N SER A 203 22.50 -6.79 4.25
CA SER A 203 23.04 -5.43 4.08
C SER A 203 24.49 -5.39 4.53
N ALA A 204 25.35 -4.87 3.67
CA ALA A 204 26.79 -4.79 3.89
C ALA A 204 27.28 -3.36 3.66
N PRO A 205 27.53 -2.57 4.72
CA PRO A 205 28.11 -1.24 4.62
C PRO A 205 29.63 -1.32 4.40
N VAL A 206 30.15 -0.52 3.46
CA VAL A 206 31.59 -0.34 3.21
C VAL A 206 31.89 1.13 2.97
N GLY A 207 32.29 1.85 4.00
CA GLY A 207 32.48 3.30 3.94
C GLY A 207 31.16 4.03 3.66
N ALA A 208 31.12 4.85 2.60
CA ALA A 208 29.91 5.56 2.19
C ALA A 208 28.96 4.72 1.31
N VAL A 209 29.32 3.48 1.01
CA VAL A 209 28.52 2.58 0.16
C VAL A 209 27.87 1.51 1.03
N THR A 210 26.56 1.31 0.86
CA THR A 210 25.84 0.16 1.42
C THR A 210 25.30 -0.69 0.26
N THR A 211 25.57 -1.98 0.30
CA THR A 211 25.02 -2.93 -0.68
C THR A 211 24.00 -3.82 0.01
N GLU A 212 22.82 -3.90 -0.57
CA GLU A 212 21.71 -4.71 -0.07
C GLU A 212 21.34 -5.81 -1.06
N LEU A 213 20.88 -6.93 -0.55
CA LEU A 213 20.31 -8.03 -1.33
C LEU A 213 19.09 -8.57 -0.60
N ILE A 214 17.96 -8.60 -1.31
CA ILE A 214 16.72 -9.23 -0.88
C ILE A 214 16.49 -10.45 -1.74
N VAL A 215 16.16 -11.58 -1.13
CA VAL A 215 15.80 -12.80 -1.83
C VAL A 215 14.54 -13.38 -1.19
N THR A 216 13.51 -13.60 -1.99
CA THR A 216 12.28 -14.29 -1.58
C THR A 216 11.88 -15.35 -2.60
N HIS A 217 11.02 -16.26 -2.19
CA HIS A 217 10.50 -17.32 -3.07
C HIS A 217 8.98 -17.27 -3.22
N ASP A 218 8.32 -16.53 -2.32
CA ASP A 218 6.86 -16.44 -2.26
C ASP A 218 6.47 -15.09 -1.66
N ALA A 219 6.63 -14.02 -2.45
CA ALA A 219 6.28 -12.68 -1.99
C ALA A 219 4.75 -12.48 -1.87
N GLY A 220 3.96 -13.28 -2.56
CA GLY A 220 2.51 -13.12 -2.59
C GLY A 220 2.05 -11.99 -3.52
N PHE A 221 0.78 -11.61 -3.37
CA PHE A 221 0.13 -10.66 -4.26
C PHE A 221 -0.63 -9.61 -3.50
N ASP A 222 -0.84 -8.46 -4.17
CA ASP A 222 -1.68 -7.39 -3.67
C ASP A 222 -3.08 -7.93 -3.35
N LYS A 223 -3.61 -7.59 -2.18
CA LYS A 223 -4.97 -7.91 -1.80
C LYS A 223 -5.90 -6.80 -2.27
N PHE A 224 -6.96 -7.19 -2.95
CA PHE A 224 -8.06 -6.31 -3.31
C PHE A 224 -9.28 -6.65 -2.46
N GLY A 225 -10.21 -5.69 -2.32
CA GLY A 225 -11.45 -5.92 -1.58
C GLY A 225 -12.18 -7.14 -2.13
N THR A 226 -12.65 -8.01 -1.23
CA THR A 226 -13.45 -9.17 -1.62
C THR A 226 -14.73 -8.72 -2.29
N LEU A 227 -15.02 -9.27 -3.45
CA LEU A 227 -16.29 -9.09 -4.16
C LEU A 227 -17.38 -9.83 -3.38
N GLY A 228 -18.06 -9.18 -2.45
CA GLY A 228 -19.10 -9.82 -1.68
C GLY A 228 -19.98 -8.86 -0.87
N PRO A 229 -21.25 -9.24 -0.59
CA PRO A 229 -22.08 -8.46 0.30
C PRO A 229 -21.43 -8.38 1.68
N GLY A 230 -21.23 -7.16 2.19
CA GLY A 230 -20.70 -6.93 3.52
C GLY A 230 -19.26 -6.45 3.58
N SER A 231 -18.50 -6.46 2.49
CA SER A 231 -17.24 -5.73 2.48
C SER A 231 -17.51 -4.22 2.43
N SER A 232 -16.63 -3.41 3.04
CA SER A 232 -16.69 -1.94 2.96
C SER A 232 -16.66 -1.47 1.50
N PHE A 233 -16.11 -2.29 0.61
CA PHE A 233 -16.09 -2.12 -0.83
C PHE A 233 -16.76 -3.33 -1.49
N ASP A 234 -18.07 -3.23 -1.68
CA ASP A 234 -18.81 -4.29 -2.34
C ASP A 234 -18.67 -4.19 -3.86
N PHE A 235 -17.59 -4.73 -4.40
CA PHE A 235 -17.40 -4.90 -5.85
C PHE A 235 -18.40 -5.89 -6.47
N SER A 236 -19.14 -6.66 -5.66
CA SER A 236 -20.10 -7.64 -6.19
C SER A 236 -21.17 -6.98 -7.04
N LEU A 237 -21.58 -5.77 -6.69
CA LEU A 237 -22.57 -5.01 -7.47
C LEU A 237 -22.04 -4.63 -8.86
N LEU A 238 -20.76 -4.23 -8.97
CA LEU A 238 -20.12 -3.93 -10.25
C LEU A 238 -20.01 -5.19 -11.10
N THR A 239 -19.53 -6.26 -10.52
CA THR A 239 -19.46 -7.56 -11.18
C THR A 239 -20.85 -8.05 -11.60
N GLN A 240 -21.84 -7.97 -10.73
CA GLN A 240 -23.23 -8.36 -11.03
C GLN A 240 -23.82 -7.47 -12.13
N GLN A 241 -23.59 -6.16 -12.11
CA GLN A 241 -24.13 -5.26 -13.12
C GLN A 241 -23.41 -5.44 -14.47
N SER A 242 -22.10 -5.63 -14.45
CA SER A 242 -21.34 -5.94 -15.65
C SER A 242 -21.76 -7.30 -16.24
N LEU A 243 -21.99 -8.30 -15.39
CA LEU A 243 -22.50 -9.60 -15.79
C LEU A 243 -23.96 -9.52 -16.28
N ALA A 244 -24.79 -8.63 -15.69
CA ALA A 244 -26.17 -8.42 -16.13
C ALA A 244 -26.26 -7.76 -17.53
N LEU A 245 -25.20 -7.14 -18.02
CA LEU A 245 -25.10 -6.64 -19.39
C LEU A 245 -24.77 -7.74 -20.40
N LEU A 246 -24.32 -8.90 -19.94
CA LEU A 246 -24.11 -10.07 -20.80
C LEU A 246 -25.44 -10.75 -21.12
N PRO A 247 -25.54 -11.42 -22.28
CA PRO A 247 -26.68 -12.26 -22.57
C PRO A 247 -26.89 -13.35 -21.49
N GLU A 248 -28.15 -13.67 -21.17
CA GLU A 248 -28.49 -14.63 -20.10
C GLU A 248 -27.83 -16.00 -20.21
N ASN A 249 -27.33 -16.35 -21.38
CA ASN A 249 -26.66 -17.62 -21.66
C ASN A 249 -25.12 -17.54 -21.53
N VAL A 250 -24.57 -16.39 -21.14
CA VAL A 250 -23.12 -16.20 -20.95
C VAL A 250 -22.83 -16.15 -19.47
N SER A 251 -22.09 -17.10 -18.97
CA SER A 251 -21.48 -17.08 -17.65
C SER A 251 -19.98 -16.87 -17.76
N VAL A 252 -19.41 -16.14 -16.83
CA VAL A 252 -17.97 -15.85 -16.77
C VAL A 252 -17.38 -16.50 -15.53
N VAL A 253 -16.25 -17.15 -15.70
CA VAL A 253 -15.46 -17.71 -14.61
C VAL A 253 -14.07 -17.06 -14.65
N SER A 254 -13.63 -16.50 -13.53
CA SER A 254 -12.28 -16.01 -13.36
C SER A 254 -11.42 -17.16 -12.81
N GLU A 255 -10.38 -17.53 -13.51
CA GLU A 255 -9.37 -18.47 -13.05
C GLU A 255 -8.08 -17.69 -12.77
N GLU A 256 -7.67 -17.69 -11.52
CA GLU A 256 -6.39 -17.13 -11.12
C GLU A 256 -5.34 -18.23 -11.16
N GLN A 257 -4.26 -18.00 -11.90
CA GLN A 257 -3.14 -18.94 -11.88
C GLN A 257 -2.47 -18.85 -10.50
N GLU A 258 -2.23 -20.00 -9.92
CA GLU A 258 -1.39 -20.09 -8.72
C GLU A 258 -0.10 -19.31 -8.93
N PRO A 259 0.36 -18.55 -7.93
CA PRO A 259 1.60 -17.82 -8.02
C PRO A 259 2.71 -18.73 -8.49
N ASN A 260 3.41 -18.31 -9.52
CA ASN A 260 4.59 -19.04 -9.94
C ASN A 260 5.61 -18.90 -8.80
N LYS A 261 5.74 -19.94 -7.96
CA LYS A 261 6.69 -20.00 -6.84
C LYS A 261 8.10 -19.99 -7.40
N SER A 262 8.51 -18.82 -7.87
CA SER A 262 9.84 -18.58 -8.43
C SER A 262 10.61 -17.66 -7.51
N TRP A 263 11.93 -17.88 -7.48
CA TRP A 263 12.81 -16.99 -6.73
C TRP A 263 12.77 -15.58 -7.29
N GLU A 264 12.65 -14.63 -6.39
CA GLU A 264 12.72 -13.20 -6.64
C GLU A 264 13.94 -12.65 -5.96
N ALA A 265 14.62 -11.72 -6.61
CA ALA A 265 15.80 -11.09 -6.06
C ALA A 265 15.86 -9.61 -6.42
N VAL A 266 16.16 -8.77 -5.44
CA VAL A 266 16.41 -7.35 -5.61
C VAL A 266 17.73 -7.00 -4.93
N SER A 267 18.60 -6.31 -5.65
CA SER A 267 19.86 -5.76 -5.14
C SER A 267 19.82 -4.25 -5.21
N ARG A 268 20.28 -3.59 -4.17
CA ARG A 268 20.39 -2.13 -4.09
C ARG A 268 21.82 -1.74 -3.70
N VAL A 269 22.33 -0.71 -4.33
CA VAL A 269 23.59 -0.06 -3.95
C VAL A 269 23.27 1.38 -3.60
N ASN A 270 23.42 1.73 -2.34
CA ASN A 270 23.24 3.08 -1.83
C ASN A 270 24.60 3.75 -1.61
N TYR A 271 24.70 5.02 -1.97
CA TYR A 271 25.85 5.86 -1.71
C TYR A 271 25.42 7.09 -0.90
N LYS A 272 25.94 7.20 0.32
CA LYS A 272 25.69 8.35 1.21
C LYS A 272 26.40 9.59 0.70
N LEU A 273 25.69 10.69 0.58
CA LEU A 273 26.15 12.03 0.26
C LEU A 273 26.15 12.91 1.52
N ASN A 274 26.75 14.09 1.43
CA ASN A 274 26.58 15.08 2.49
C ASN A 274 25.17 15.71 2.39
N GLY A 275 24.27 15.33 3.30
CA GLY A 275 22.88 15.76 3.36
C GLY A 275 21.93 14.98 2.45
N GLY A 276 22.25 13.73 2.12
CA GLY A 276 21.36 12.88 1.34
C GLY A 276 22.00 11.59 0.85
N ASP A 277 21.34 10.93 -0.08
CA ASP A 277 21.86 9.71 -0.70
C ASP A 277 21.45 9.54 -2.17
N VAL A 278 22.03 8.55 -2.80
CA VAL A 278 21.64 8.05 -4.12
C VAL A 278 21.73 6.54 -4.15
N SER A 279 20.72 5.91 -4.70
CA SER A 279 20.58 4.45 -4.78
C SER A 279 20.37 3.97 -6.21
N LEU A 280 20.99 2.85 -6.53
CA LEU A 280 20.73 2.07 -7.74
C LEU A 280 20.13 0.73 -7.35
N THR A 281 18.99 0.40 -7.95
CA THR A 281 18.25 -0.83 -7.68
C THR A 281 18.20 -1.68 -8.94
N PHE A 282 18.40 -2.99 -8.79
CA PHE A 282 18.30 -3.99 -9.84
C PHE A 282 17.52 -5.17 -9.29
N GLY A 283 16.51 -5.63 -10.00
CA GLY A 283 15.69 -6.75 -9.53
C GLY A 283 15.05 -7.55 -10.64
N GLU A 284 14.65 -8.76 -10.28
CA GLU A 284 13.78 -9.60 -11.09
C GLU A 284 12.74 -10.23 -10.16
N VAL A 285 11.48 -9.83 -10.33
CA VAL A 285 10.38 -10.13 -9.42
C VAL A 285 9.15 -10.66 -10.16
N ASN A 286 8.26 -11.32 -9.46
CA ASN A 286 6.88 -11.47 -9.89
C ASN A 286 6.14 -10.19 -9.52
N TRP A 287 5.50 -9.55 -10.51
CA TRP A 287 4.75 -8.33 -10.23
C TRP A 287 3.58 -8.66 -9.31
N ASN A 288 3.44 -7.93 -8.22
CA ASN A 288 2.44 -8.26 -7.18
C ASN A 288 0.98 -8.11 -7.65
N GLN A 289 0.73 -7.46 -8.77
CA GLN A 289 -0.60 -7.35 -9.37
C GLN A 289 -0.74 -8.37 -10.49
N ASN A 290 -1.89 -9.04 -10.53
CA ASN A 290 -2.20 -9.94 -11.64
C ASN A 290 -2.61 -9.16 -12.90
N SER A 291 -2.42 -9.77 -14.05
CA SER A 291 -2.85 -9.27 -15.34
C SER A 291 -3.69 -10.30 -16.08
N LEU A 292 -4.60 -9.87 -16.96
CA LEU A 292 -5.39 -10.78 -17.77
C LEU A 292 -4.49 -11.39 -18.87
N HIS A 293 -4.26 -12.69 -18.79
CA HIS A 293 -3.38 -13.41 -19.72
C HIS A 293 -4.11 -14.02 -20.91
N SER A 294 -5.32 -14.53 -20.71
CA SER A 294 -6.11 -15.10 -21.78
C SER A 294 -7.60 -15.06 -21.51
N ILE A 295 -8.37 -15.07 -22.58
CA ILE A 295 -9.82 -15.27 -22.56
C ILE A 295 -10.14 -16.49 -23.40
N LYS A 296 -10.64 -17.55 -22.76
CA LYS A 296 -11.08 -18.77 -23.44
C LYS A 296 -12.55 -18.66 -23.82
N GLU A 297 -12.83 -18.70 -25.12
CA GLU A 297 -14.20 -18.78 -25.62
C GLU A 297 -14.78 -20.17 -25.34
N SER A 298 -15.39 -20.33 -24.18
CA SER A 298 -16.05 -21.55 -23.73
C SER A 298 -17.40 -21.21 -23.09
N SER A 299 -18.14 -22.19 -22.70
CA SER A 299 -19.37 -21.97 -21.91
C SER A 299 -19.22 -22.73 -20.60
N PRO A 300 -18.89 -22.04 -19.49
CA PRO A 300 -18.74 -20.60 -19.29
C PRO A 300 -17.52 -19.99 -20.00
N LEU A 301 -17.52 -18.67 -20.22
CA LEU A 301 -16.36 -17.92 -20.66
C LEU A 301 -15.32 -17.92 -19.52
N ILE A 302 -14.09 -18.30 -19.82
CA ILE A 302 -13.01 -18.36 -18.81
C ILE A 302 -12.03 -17.22 -19.03
N MET A 303 -11.85 -16.37 -18.01
CA MET A 303 -10.83 -15.32 -17.96
C MET A 303 -9.69 -15.82 -17.07
N GLU A 304 -8.51 -16.01 -17.65
CA GLU A 304 -7.31 -16.44 -16.93
C GLU A 304 -6.46 -15.25 -16.55
N TYR A 305 -6.23 -15.08 -15.27
CA TYR A 305 -5.32 -14.09 -14.71
C TYR A 305 -4.01 -14.75 -14.30
N GLY A 306 -2.93 -14.05 -14.50
CA GLY A 306 -1.59 -14.50 -14.14
C GLY A 306 -0.69 -13.34 -13.74
N TYR A 307 0.55 -13.66 -13.45
CA TYR A 307 1.54 -12.72 -12.92
C TYR A 307 2.66 -12.51 -13.91
N ASP A 308 3.13 -11.27 -13.98
CA ASP A 308 4.18 -10.88 -14.89
C ASP A 308 5.54 -11.09 -14.22
N ARG A 309 6.49 -11.66 -14.95
CA ARG A 309 7.88 -11.68 -14.52
C ARG A 309 8.57 -10.41 -15.00
N VAL A 310 8.93 -9.52 -14.07
CA VAL A 310 9.38 -8.16 -14.38
C VAL A 310 10.83 -7.98 -13.94
N LYS A 311 11.64 -7.40 -14.82
CA LYS A 311 12.97 -6.90 -14.48
C LYS A 311 12.86 -5.42 -14.14
N VAL A 312 13.49 -5.03 -13.05
CA VAL A 312 13.46 -3.67 -12.53
C VAL A 312 14.86 -3.09 -12.51
N VAL A 313 15.00 -1.89 -13.03
CA VAL A 313 16.22 -1.07 -12.89
C VAL A 313 15.78 0.30 -12.43
N GLY A 314 16.26 0.73 -11.26
CA GLY A 314 15.82 1.97 -10.65
C GLY A 314 16.96 2.84 -10.15
N LEU A 315 16.69 4.13 -10.08
CA LEU A 315 17.51 5.16 -9.48
C LEU A 315 16.65 5.96 -8.53
N SER A 316 17.08 6.08 -7.28
CA SER A 316 16.35 6.86 -6.26
C SER A 316 17.32 7.64 -5.40
N GLY A 317 16.82 8.58 -4.61
CA GLY A 317 17.57 9.27 -3.62
C GLY A 317 16.90 10.53 -3.11
N ASN A 318 17.55 11.10 -2.11
CA ASN A 318 17.07 12.31 -1.45
C ASN A 318 18.21 13.31 -1.22
N LEU A 319 17.85 14.55 -0.96
CA LEU A 319 18.78 15.62 -0.62
C LEU A 319 18.10 16.62 0.33
N ALA A 320 18.55 16.64 1.56
CA ALA A 320 18.16 17.63 2.56
C ALA A 320 19.03 18.90 2.45
N ARG A 321 18.36 20.05 2.46
CA ARG A 321 19.04 21.35 2.47
C ARG A 321 18.23 22.40 3.20
N SER A 322 18.73 22.89 4.33
CA SER A 322 17.95 23.76 5.23
C SER A 322 16.63 23.07 5.58
N ASP A 323 15.53 23.73 5.41
CA ASP A 323 14.19 23.28 5.74
C ASP A 323 13.52 22.47 4.61
N TYR A 324 14.28 22.09 3.58
CA TYR A 324 13.76 21.37 2.42
C TYR A 324 14.38 19.99 2.29
N LEU A 325 13.55 18.99 2.01
CA LEU A 325 13.94 17.67 1.55
C LEU A 325 13.46 17.45 0.12
N PHE A 326 14.38 17.24 -0.80
CA PHE A 326 14.09 16.86 -2.19
C PHE A 326 14.20 15.36 -2.31
N ARG A 327 13.18 14.72 -2.89
CA ARG A 327 13.14 13.28 -3.17
C ARG A 327 12.99 13.06 -4.67
N TYR A 328 13.62 12.02 -5.19
CA TYR A 328 13.45 11.59 -6.57
C TYR A 328 13.57 10.09 -6.69
N GLU A 329 12.77 9.51 -7.55
CA GLU A 329 12.83 8.10 -7.87
C GLU A 329 12.40 7.88 -9.31
N THR A 330 13.04 6.93 -10.00
CA THR A 330 12.63 6.48 -11.32
C THR A 330 12.98 5.02 -11.50
N ALA A 331 12.15 4.28 -12.19
CA ALA A 331 12.37 2.88 -12.52
C ALA A 331 11.93 2.52 -13.93
N LEU A 332 12.69 1.64 -14.56
CA LEU A 332 12.32 0.92 -15.76
C LEU A 332 11.83 -0.47 -15.36
N HIS A 333 10.60 -0.78 -15.72
CA HIS A 333 10.00 -2.10 -15.57
C HIS A 333 9.93 -2.77 -16.95
N ASP A 334 10.61 -3.90 -17.13
CA ASP A 334 10.66 -4.67 -18.37
C ASP A 334 9.96 -6.01 -18.17
N GLY A 335 8.95 -6.32 -19.00
CA GLY A 335 8.12 -7.51 -18.88
C GLY A 335 6.71 -7.26 -18.31
N ARG A 336 6.25 -5.99 -18.23
CA ARG A 336 4.89 -5.66 -17.82
C ARG A 336 3.89 -6.01 -18.92
N LYS A 337 2.77 -6.60 -18.54
CA LYS A 337 1.66 -6.90 -19.44
C LYS A 337 0.53 -5.88 -19.25
N PHE A 338 0.07 -5.34 -20.36
CA PHE A 338 -1.01 -4.37 -20.42
C PHE A 338 -2.18 -4.95 -21.21
N GLN A 339 -3.38 -4.73 -20.71
CA GLN A 339 -4.58 -5.19 -21.36
C GLN A 339 -4.77 -4.48 -22.70
N THR A 340 -5.21 -5.22 -23.72
CA THR A 340 -5.56 -4.68 -25.02
C THR A 340 -7.09 -4.52 -25.17
N ILE A 341 -7.49 -3.61 -26.05
CA ILE A 341 -8.90 -3.47 -26.46
C ILE A 341 -9.35 -4.62 -27.39
N ASP A 342 -8.42 -5.42 -27.90
CA ASP A 342 -8.72 -6.63 -28.66
C ASP A 342 -8.88 -7.82 -27.73
N PRO A 343 -10.11 -8.32 -27.53
CA PRO A 343 -10.35 -9.42 -26.62
C PRO A 343 -9.66 -10.72 -27.01
N LEU A 344 -9.25 -10.87 -28.28
CA LEU A 344 -8.52 -12.06 -28.74
C LEU A 344 -7.04 -12.02 -28.36
N LEU A 345 -6.47 -10.82 -28.20
CA LEU A 345 -5.09 -10.64 -27.80
C LEU A 345 -4.93 -10.53 -26.29
N ALA A 346 -5.99 -10.29 -25.55
CA ALA A 346 -6.07 -10.10 -24.09
C ALA A 346 -5.02 -9.13 -23.53
N TRP A 347 -3.73 -9.30 -23.82
CA TRP A 347 -2.62 -8.50 -23.32
C TRP A 347 -1.50 -8.30 -24.35
N ALA A 348 -0.71 -7.24 -24.14
CA ALA A 348 0.56 -7.00 -24.83
C ALA A 348 1.65 -6.64 -23.82
N GLU A 349 2.86 -7.14 -24.07
CA GLU A 349 4.01 -6.87 -23.21
C GLU A 349 4.71 -5.59 -23.66
N HIS A 350 4.91 -4.66 -22.72
CA HIS A 350 5.59 -3.40 -22.93
C HIS A 350 6.53 -3.10 -21.77
N LYS A 351 7.51 -2.24 -22.04
CA LYS A 351 8.31 -1.62 -20.99
C LYS A 351 7.59 -0.40 -20.44
N GLN A 352 7.78 -0.14 -19.15
CA GLN A 352 7.20 1.00 -18.49
C GLN A 352 8.29 1.78 -17.76
N ILE A 353 8.32 3.09 -17.91
CA ILE A 353 9.11 3.99 -17.08
C ILE A 353 8.16 4.66 -16.10
N VAL A 354 8.51 4.60 -14.83
CA VAL A 354 7.83 5.30 -13.76
C VAL A 354 8.81 6.27 -13.12
N ALA A 355 8.40 7.50 -12.86
CA ALA A 355 9.25 8.52 -12.27
C ALA A 355 8.46 9.41 -11.32
N ALA A 356 9.07 9.84 -10.22
CA ALA A 356 8.50 10.79 -9.29
C ALA A 356 9.55 11.76 -8.76
N ILE A 357 9.09 12.94 -8.40
CA ILE A 357 9.83 13.95 -7.66
C ILE A 357 8.98 14.44 -6.49
N GLY A 358 9.60 14.71 -5.36
CA GLY A 358 8.94 15.19 -4.15
C GLY A 358 9.71 16.33 -3.51
N LEU A 359 8.99 17.15 -2.80
CA LEU A 359 9.51 18.26 -2.00
C LEU A 359 8.78 18.31 -0.68
N ASP A 360 9.52 18.19 0.42
CA ASP A 360 9.02 18.39 1.76
C ASP A 360 9.60 19.71 2.32
N TYR A 361 8.77 20.46 3.03
CA TYR A 361 9.14 21.74 3.65
C TYR A 361 8.83 21.69 5.15
N ASN A 362 9.87 21.83 5.96
CA ASN A 362 9.83 21.77 7.42
C ASN A 362 10.15 23.10 8.11
N GLY A 363 10.12 24.22 7.38
CA GLY A 363 10.46 25.55 7.92
C GLY A 363 9.36 26.21 8.75
N LEU A 364 8.24 25.53 8.98
CA LEU A 364 7.16 25.98 9.87
C LEU A 364 7.22 25.19 11.17
N SER A 365 6.98 25.86 12.31
CA SER A 365 6.91 25.15 13.60
C SER A 365 5.85 24.06 13.54
N ASP A 366 6.21 22.88 13.99
CA ASP A 366 5.32 21.72 14.18
C ASP A 366 4.50 21.38 12.92
N THR A 367 5.02 21.75 11.72
CA THR A 367 4.29 21.59 10.46
C THR A 367 5.21 21.10 9.36
N VAL A 368 4.80 20.04 8.69
CA VAL A 368 5.42 19.52 7.46
C VAL A 368 4.45 19.71 6.30
N LEU A 369 4.93 20.30 5.21
CA LEU A 369 4.20 20.41 3.95
C LEU A 369 4.92 19.61 2.89
N SER A 370 4.20 18.73 2.18
CA SER A 370 4.78 17.87 1.14
C SER A 370 4.00 17.99 -0.17
N ALA A 371 4.73 17.92 -1.27
CA ALA A 371 4.16 17.84 -2.60
C ALA A 371 4.94 16.82 -3.43
N GLU A 372 4.21 15.94 -4.13
CA GLU A 372 4.76 14.92 -5.01
C GLU A 372 4.14 15.01 -6.39
N LEU A 373 4.93 14.74 -7.41
CA LEU A 373 4.49 14.61 -8.78
C LEU A 373 5.05 13.32 -9.35
N ASN A 374 4.20 12.48 -9.91
CA ASN A 374 4.61 11.23 -10.54
C ASN A 374 4.12 11.14 -11.99
N ASN A 375 4.81 10.35 -12.77
CA ASN A 375 4.47 10.05 -14.15
C ASN A 375 4.80 8.59 -14.47
N THR A 376 3.90 7.95 -15.20
CA THR A 376 4.08 6.62 -15.76
C THR A 376 4.03 6.73 -17.28
N ASN A 377 5.00 6.16 -17.97
CA ASN A 377 5.07 6.14 -19.43
C ASN A 377 5.22 4.70 -19.94
N ILE A 378 4.35 4.28 -20.86
CA ILE A 378 4.44 2.99 -21.55
C ILE A 378 5.28 3.18 -22.81
N MET A 379 6.42 2.51 -22.88
CA MET A 379 7.32 2.58 -24.05
C MET A 379 6.75 1.75 -25.21
N ASP A 380 7.04 2.20 -26.43
CA ASP A 380 6.52 1.56 -27.65
C ASP A 380 5.01 1.38 -27.60
N TYR A 381 4.32 2.41 -27.13
CA TYR A 381 2.88 2.43 -26.92
C TYR A 381 2.09 2.10 -28.19
N SER A 382 0.97 1.43 -28.02
CA SER A 382 -0.01 1.14 -29.06
C SER A 382 -1.40 1.61 -28.65
N GLU A 383 -2.13 2.27 -29.55
CA GLU A 383 -3.54 2.65 -29.33
C GLU A 383 -4.48 1.44 -29.09
N SER A 384 -3.96 0.22 -29.27
CA SER A 384 -4.68 -1.00 -28.91
C SER A 384 -4.67 -1.30 -27.41
N LEU A 385 -3.91 -0.56 -26.59
CA LEU A 385 -3.89 -0.72 -25.14
C LEU A 385 -5.09 0.00 -24.51
N VAL A 386 -5.58 -0.57 -23.40
CA VAL A 386 -6.61 0.07 -22.56
C VAL A 386 -6.00 1.21 -21.75
N SER A 387 -4.75 1.03 -21.28
CA SER A 387 -4.01 2.03 -20.51
C SER A 387 -3.56 3.19 -21.41
N GLU A 388 -3.45 4.38 -20.86
CA GLU A 388 -2.89 5.55 -21.53
C GLU A 388 -1.36 5.43 -21.67
N GLU A 389 -0.79 6.05 -22.72
CA GLU A 389 0.66 6.12 -22.93
C GLU A 389 1.38 6.80 -21.78
N ASN A 390 0.83 7.94 -21.34
CA ASN A 390 1.37 8.77 -20.27
C ASN A 390 0.30 9.01 -19.20
N ALA A 391 0.64 8.69 -17.98
CA ALA A 391 -0.25 8.84 -16.86
C ALA A 391 0.43 9.68 -15.78
N MET A 392 -0.18 10.80 -15.37
CA MET A 392 0.37 11.75 -14.42
C MET A 392 -0.50 11.82 -13.16
N GLY A 393 0.13 11.72 -12.01
CA GLY A 393 -0.50 11.86 -10.70
C GLY A 393 0.24 12.85 -9.81
N TYR A 394 -0.42 13.31 -8.76
CA TYR A 394 0.20 14.16 -7.75
C TYR A 394 -0.41 13.96 -6.36
N LEU A 395 0.40 14.18 -5.34
CA LEU A 395 0.00 14.25 -3.94
C LEU A 395 0.37 15.60 -3.36
N ILE A 396 -0.53 16.17 -2.58
CA ILE A 396 -0.26 17.35 -1.73
C ILE A 396 -0.72 16.98 -0.33
N GLN A 397 0.14 17.17 0.65
CA GLN A 397 -0.18 16.83 2.04
C GLN A 397 0.38 17.87 3.02
N ALA A 398 -0.26 17.96 4.17
CA ALA A 398 0.16 18.77 5.28
C ALA A 398 -0.04 18.00 6.59
N ARG A 399 0.97 18.02 7.44
CA ARG A 399 0.89 17.51 8.81
C ARG A 399 1.19 18.63 9.78
N TRP A 400 0.43 18.69 10.85
CA TRP A 400 0.66 19.58 11.97
C TRP A 400 0.54 18.80 13.28
N SER A 401 1.50 19.01 14.21
CA SER A 401 1.44 18.51 15.57
C SER A 401 1.30 19.67 16.53
N GLY A 402 0.63 19.48 17.65
CA GLY A 402 0.44 20.53 18.64
C GLY A 402 0.11 20.01 20.02
N PHE A 403 0.04 20.93 21.01
CA PHE A 403 -0.20 20.60 22.40
C PHE A 403 0.84 19.66 23.00
N ASN A 404 2.14 19.88 22.72
CA ASN A 404 3.25 18.97 23.04
C ASN A 404 3.05 17.59 22.42
N ASP A 405 2.80 17.57 21.11
CA ASP A 405 2.58 16.39 20.26
C ASP A 405 1.37 15.52 20.64
N LEU A 406 0.53 15.96 21.58
CA LEU A 406 -0.70 15.23 21.95
C LEU A 406 -1.77 15.28 20.86
N LEU A 407 -1.71 16.25 19.92
CA LEU A 407 -2.66 16.37 18.82
C LEU A 407 -1.94 16.42 17.50
N SER A 408 -2.21 15.46 16.64
CA SER A 408 -1.74 15.42 15.24
C SER A 408 -2.92 15.62 14.30
N ILE A 409 -2.72 16.45 13.29
CA ILE A 409 -3.68 16.67 12.20
C ILE A 409 -2.94 16.46 10.88
N TYR A 410 -3.44 15.56 10.08
CA TYR A 410 -2.92 15.25 8.76
C TYR A 410 -4.00 15.43 7.69
N GLY A 411 -3.69 16.14 6.63
CA GLY A 411 -4.57 16.31 5.47
C GLY A 411 -3.82 16.00 4.18
N ALA A 412 -4.43 15.22 3.30
CA ALA A 412 -3.86 14.87 2.01
C ALA A 412 -4.89 14.92 0.90
N PHE A 413 -4.43 15.29 -0.28
CA PHE A 413 -5.16 15.20 -1.53
C PHE A 413 -4.29 14.51 -2.57
N ASN A 414 -4.75 13.36 -3.07
CA ASN A 414 -4.07 12.57 -4.06
C ASN A 414 -4.90 12.47 -5.33
N LYS A 415 -4.33 12.85 -6.48
CA LYS A 415 -4.85 12.54 -7.81
C LYS A 415 -4.05 11.38 -8.38
N LEU A 416 -4.75 10.32 -8.77
CA LEU A 416 -4.12 9.11 -9.29
C LEU A 416 -3.52 9.34 -10.67
N SER A 417 -2.49 8.57 -10.96
CA SER A 417 -1.84 8.51 -12.28
C SER A 417 -2.69 7.68 -13.24
N GLY A 418 -2.98 8.23 -14.44
CA GLY A 418 -3.73 7.52 -15.49
C GLY A 418 -5.24 7.47 -15.30
N ASP A 419 -5.76 8.28 -14.41
CA ASP A 419 -7.16 8.28 -14.02
C ASP A 419 -7.59 9.71 -13.63
N GLU A 420 -8.86 10.03 -13.75
CA GLU A 420 -9.41 11.29 -13.24
C GLU A 420 -9.87 11.19 -11.78
N SER A 421 -9.62 10.04 -11.14
CA SER A 421 -9.93 9.82 -9.73
C SER A 421 -9.04 10.61 -8.79
N SER A 422 -9.63 10.99 -7.66
CA SER A 422 -8.90 11.60 -6.55
C SER A 422 -9.43 11.13 -5.19
N ILE A 423 -8.56 11.20 -4.20
CA ILE A 423 -8.89 10.96 -2.78
C ILE A 423 -8.51 12.18 -1.97
N ALA A 424 -9.42 12.66 -1.13
CA ALA A 424 -9.13 13.59 -0.05
C ALA A 424 -9.23 12.86 1.29
N ASN A 425 -8.22 13.02 2.13
CA ASN A 425 -8.13 12.39 3.44
C ASN A 425 -7.82 13.46 4.50
N LEU A 426 -8.57 13.43 5.60
CA LEU A 426 -8.29 14.21 6.81
C LEU A 426 -8.25 13.24 8.00
N PHE A 427 -7.13 13.22 8.69
CA PHE A 427 -6.90 12.40 9.87
C PHE A 427 -6.59 13.29 11.08
N ILE A 428 -7.17 12.99 12.21
CA ILE A 428 -6.98 13.71 13.48
C ILE A 428 -6.74 12.66 14.55
N GLU A 429 -5.63 12.78 15.25
CA GLU A 429 -5.24 11.89 16.33
C GLU A 429 -5.00 12.69 17.60
N TYR A 430 -5.48 12.17 18.72
CA TYR A 430 -5.31 12.80 20.02
C TYR A 430 -4.98 11.79 21.11
N ASP A 431 -3.83 11.95 21.74
CA ASP A 431 -3.38 11.15 22.87
C ASP A 431 -4.00 11.65 24.15
N LEU A 432 -4.96 10.89 24.67
CA LEU A 432 -5.61 11.14 25.96
C LEU A 432 -4.68 10.85 27.13
N SER A 433 -3.75 9.92 26.95
CA SER A 433 -2.69 9.54 27.87
C SER A 433 -1.66 8.70 27.13
N ASP A 434 -0.53 8.39 27.73
CA ASP A 434 0.53 7.53 27.18
C ASP A 434 0.04 6.16 26.67
N SER A 435 -1.11 5.71 27.14
CA SER A 435 -1.69 4.40 26.76
C SER A 435 -3.02 4.49 26.04
N LEU A 436 -3.62 5.68 25.93
CA LEU A 436 -4.99 5.82 25.39
C LEU A 436 -5.04 6.91 24.33
N GLN A 437 -5.39 6.53 23.12
CA GLN A 437 -5.45 7.36 21.93
C GLN A 437 -6.86 7.32 21.31
N VAL A 438 -7.32 8.45 20.81
CA VAL A 438 -8.54 8.58 20.02
C VAL A 438 -8.17 9.13 18.66
N ASP A 439 -8.66 8.53 17.61
CA ASP A 439 -8.48 9.05 16.25
C ASP A 439 -9.80 9.17 15.48
N GLY A 440 -9.80 10.08 14.50
CA GLY A 440 -10.89 10.31 13.58
C GLY A 440 -10.37 10.53 12.16
N ARG A 441 -11.03 9.95 11.18
CA ARG A 441 -10.67 10.07 9.77
C ARG A 441 -11.88 10.38 8.91
N LEU A 442 -11.73 11.30 7.97
CA LEU A 442 -12.69 11.59 6.90
C LEU A 442 -12.03 11.25 5.57
N ILE A 443 -12.66 10.42 4.76
CA ILE A 443 -12.18 10.03 3.44
C ILE A 443 -13.25 10.33 2.42
N ILE A 444 -12.87 11.03 1.36
CA ILE A 444 -13.74 11.43 0.25
C ILE A 444 -13.10 10.92 -1.04
N TYR A 445 -13.88 10.17 -1.82
CA TYR A 445 -13.49 9.69 -3.13
C TYR A 445 -14.19 10.49 -4.22
N ASP A 446 -13.48 10.90 -5.26
CA ASP A 446 -14.04 11.54 -6.44
C ASP A 446 -13.59 10.83 -7.71
N ALA A 447 -14.50 10.76 -8.67
CA ALA A 447 -14.25 10.23 -10.01
C ALA A 447 -15.15 10.97 -11.00
N LYS A 448 -14.64 11.23 -12.21
CA LYS A 448 -15.35 11.99 -13.24
C LYS A 448 -15.93 11.10 -14.31
N SER A 449 -15.31 9.96 -14.56
CA SER A 449 -15.70 9.02 -15.61
C SER A 449 -16.13 7.68 -15.03
N VAL A 450 -16.97 6.94 -15.73
CA VAL A 450 -17.36 5.57 -15.37
C VAL A 450 -16.17 4.62 -15.46
N SER A 451 -15.17 4.96 -16.26
CA SER A 451 -13.93 4.18 -16.40
C SER A 451 -12.91 4.46 -15.31
N ASP A 452 -13.12 5.50 -14.50
CA ASP A 452 -12.19 5.87 -13.44
C ASP A 452 -12.21 4.84 -12.32
N LEU A 453 -11.04 4.54 -11.76
CA LEU A 453 -10.87 3.55 -10.70
C LEU A 453 -11.79 3.81 -9.52
N PHE A 454 -11.82 5.06 -9.04
CA PHE A 454 -12.65 5.41 -7.89
C PHE A 454 -14.09 5.74 -8.25
N ASN A 455 -14.53 5.52 -9.50
CA ASN A 455 -15.95 5.59 -9.79
C ASN A 455 -16.75 4.57 -8.97
N THR A 456 -16.15 3.43 -8.65
CA THR A 456 -16.75 2.41 -7.77
C THR A 456 -16.80 2.84 -6.31
N PHE A 457 -15.90 3.74 -5.91
CA PHE A 457 -15.79 4.25 -4.53
C PHE A 457 -16.45 5.61 -4.34
N LYS A 458 -16.87 6.28 -5.40
CA LYS A 458 -17.41 7.63 -5.38
C LYS A 458 -18.52 7.87 -4.37
N ASP A 459 -19.27 6.82 -4.04
CA ASP A 459 -20.37 6.88 -3.07
C ASP A 459 -20.03 6.20 -1.74
N GLN A 460 -18.77 5.91 -1.52
CA GLN A 460 -18.27 5.24 -0.32
C GLN A 460 -17.45 6.20 0.56
N ASP A 461 -17.79 7.47 0.54
CA ASP A 461 -17.23 8.43 1.48
C ASP A 461 -17.49 7.98 2.91
N VAL A 462 -16.48 8.02 3.76
CA VAL A 462 -16.57 7.49 5.12
C VAL A 462 -16.03 8.44 6.17
N ILE A 463 -16.62 8.37 7.36
CA ILE A 463 -16.05 8.87 8.61
C ILE A 463 -15.69 7.66 9.45
N LYS A 464 -14.46 7.60 9.90
CA LYS A 464 -13.97 6.60 10.86
C LYS A 464 -13.70 7.26 12.21
N ALA A 465 -13.92 6.54 13.27
CA ALA A 465 -13.48 6.92 14.60
C ALA A 465 -12.97 5.69 15.33
N SER A 466 -11.88 5.80 16.04
CA SER A 466 -11.36 4.71 16.84
C SER A 466 -10.86 5.13 18.21
N LEU A 467 -10.79 4.13 19.10
CA LEU A 467 -10.19 4.21 20.42
C LEU A 467 -9.17 3.09 20.51
N LYS A 468 -7.91 3.44 20.80
CA LYS A 468 -6.79 2.50 20.94
C LYS A 468 -6.25 2.57 22.35
N TYR A 469 -6.05 1.41 22.96
CA TYR A 469 -5.35 1.26 24.24
C TYR A 469 -4.08 0.42 24.03
N SER A 470 -2.94 0.98 24.35
CA SER A 470 -1.62 0.34 24.23
C SER A 470 -1.09 -0.08 25.60
N PHE A 471 -0.36 -1.21 25.69
CA PHE A 471 0.17 -1.79 26.95
C PHE A 471 1.48 -2.54 26.72
#